data_c3db3f95e4c0ed9b873a6539ea681c40
#
_entry.id   c3db3f95e4c0ed9b873a6539ea681c40
#
_cell.length_a   1.000
_cell.length_b   1.000
_cell.length_c   1.000
_cell.angle_alpha   90.00
_cell.angle_beta   90.00
_cell.angle_gamma   90.00
#
_symmetry.space_group_name_H-M   'P 1'
#
loop_
_entity.id
_entity.type
_entity.pdbx_description
1 polymer ?
#
loop_
_entity_poly.entity_id
_entity_poly.type
_entity_poly.pdbx_seq_one_letter_code
_entity_poly.pdbx_strand_id
1 'polypeptide(L)'
;MLSLMCLMGCCAMCFWYSNTRRFLFSNGQATLEAAFLIPVIMVCLLLVIQPGILLYDRMVMESAAAEGCRILATRTTSQQTDDAYYENFVRHRLGSIPEHESFHIHVPACAWDIKLNGSETTPSVSVTITNKLHLLPLFDFGAQVAGLLDESGAFLLSVTVEIPTQPDWVSNQELGMNPRGWVEQWK
;
A
#
# COMPACT_ATOMS: atom_id res chain seq x y z
N MET A 1 -78.40 7.73 22.49
CA MET A 1 -77.43 6.85 21.82
C MET A 1 -76.60 7.55 20.73
N LEU A 2 -76.90 8.73 20.26
CA LEU A 2 -76.13 9.46 19.21
C LEU A 2 -74.94 10.26 19.77
N SER A 3 -74.89 10.60 21.07
CA SER A 3 -73.85 11.46 21.63
C SER A 3 -72.52 10.73 21.90
N LEU A 4 -72.54 9.40 22.02
CA LEU A 4 -71.34 8.60 22.31
C LEU A 4 -70.52 8.27 21.05
N MET A 5 -71.14 8.24 19.88
CA MET A 5 -70.46 7.97 18.61
C MET A 5 -69.65 9.18 18.09
N CYS A 6 -70.03 10.38 18.46
CA CYS A 6 -69.31 11.60 18.00
C CYS A 6 -67.99 11.80 18.75
N LEU A 7 -67.90 11.38 20.04
CA LEU A 7 -66.67 11.49 20.84
C LEU A 7 -65.58 10.50 20.42
N MET A 8 -65.98 9.29 19.99
CA MET A 8 -65.00 8.29 19.53
C MET A 8 -64.36 8.62 18.17
N GLY A 9 -65.17 9.20 17.26
CA GLY A 9 -64.68 9.60 15.93
C GLY A 9 -63.67 10.77 15.97
N CYS A 10 -63.90 11.75 16.85
CA CYS A 10 -63.01 12.90 16.99
C CYS A 10 -61.67 12.56 17.62
N CYS A 11 -61.70 11.62 18.60
CA CYS A 11 -60.48 11.19 19.28
C CYS A 11 -59.56 10.32 18.36
N ALA A 12 -60.17 9.47 17.52
CA ALA A 12 -59.42 8.68 16.54
C ALA A 12 -58.79 9.52 15.45
N MET A 13 -59.47 10.55 14.94
CA MET A 13 -58.89 11.47 13.96
C MET A 13 -57.80 12.37 14.55
N CYS A 14 -57.95 12.83 15.81
CA CYS A 14 -56.89 13.58 16.47
C CYS A 14 -55.64 12.73 16.72
N PHE A 15 -55.82 11.45 17.11
CA PHE A 15 -54.69 10.52 17.32
C PHE A 15 -53.97 10.19 16.00
N TRP A 16 -54.75 9.99 14.90
CA TRP A 16 -54.18 9.70 13.59
C TRP A 16 -53.47 10.91 13.01
N TYR A 17 -54.04 12.12 13.13
CA TYR A 17 -53.45 13.37 12.69
C TYR A 17 -52.17 13.72 13.50
N SER A 18 -52.16 13.47 14.81
CA SER A 18 -50.96 13.69 15.64
C SER A 18 -49.83 12.72 15.27
N ASN A 19 -50.17 11.46 14.94
CA ASN A 19 -49.18 10.45 14.59
C ASN A 19 -48.60 10.66 13.19
N THR A 20 -49.39 11.11 12.23
CA THR A 20 -48.90 11.49 10.88
C THR A 20 -47.99 12.70 10.92
N ARG A 21 -48.26 13.69 11.77
CA ARG A 21 -47.32 14.83 11.91
C ARG A 21 -45.97 14.42 12.50
N ARG A 22 -45.91 13.51 13.44
CA ARG A 22 -44.64 13.00 14.00
C ARG A 22 -43.81 12.27 12.93
N PHE A 23 -44.45 11.50 12.06
CA PHE A 23 -43.78 10.82 10.97
C PHE A 23 -43.17 11.78 9.95
N LEU A 24 -43.88 12.88 9.62
CA LEU A 24 -43.39 13.87 8.64
C LEU A 24 -42.21 14.70 9.19
N PHE A 25 -42.21 15.01 10.48
CA PHE A 25 -41.09 15.74 11.11
C PHE A 25 -39.88 14.86 11.32
N SER A 26 -40.04 13.55 11.61
CA SER A 26 -38.91 12.65 11.79
C SER A 26 -38.18 12.37 10.47
N ASN A 27 -38.88 12.29 9.34
CA ASN A 27 -38.26 12.11 8.03
C ASN A 27 -37.43 13.34 7.60
N GLY A 28 -37.88 14.55 7.89
CA GLY A 28 -37.13 15.78 7.60
C GLY A 28 -35.88 15.91 8.47
N GLN A 29 -35.93 15.51 9.72
CA GLN A 29 -34.77 15.55 10.63
C GLN A 29 -33.72 14.53 10.21
N ALA A 30 -34.09 13.30 9.88
CA ALA A 30 -33.17 12.27 9.40
C ALA A 30 -32.45 12.68 8.12
N THR A 31 -33.15 13.37 7.21
CA THR A 31 -32.54 13.90 5.97
C THR A 31 -31.53 15.00 6.27
N LEU A 32 -31.82 15.87 7.21
CA LEU A 32 -30.92 16.94 7.63
C LEU A 32 -29.67 16.36 8.33
N GLU A 33 -29.84 15.39 9.23
CA GLU A 33 -28.74 14.69 9.88
C GLU A 33 -27.85 13.99 8.86
N ALA A 34 -28.43 13.28 7.88
CA ALA A 34 -27.69 12.64 6.79
C ALA A 34 -26.91 13.67 5.95
N ALA A 35 -27.50 14.83 5.66
CA ALA A 35 -26.86 15.88 4.87
C ALA A 35 -25.58 16.43 5.53
N PHE A 36 -25.52 16.46 6.87
CA PHE A 36 -24.30 16.83 7.59
C PHE A 36 -23.33 15.67 7.76
N LEU A 37 -23.83 14.44 7.93
CA LEU A 37 -23.00 13.27 8.19
C LEU A 37 -22.23 12.79 6.94
N ILE A 38 -22.86 12.86 5.77
CA ILE A 38 -22.26 12.41 4.50
C ILE A 38 -20.93 13.13 4.20
N PRO A 39 -20.84 14.48 4.23
CA PRO A 39 -19.57 15.17 3.99
C PRO A 39 -18.49 14.77 5.01
N VAL A 40 -18.84 14.60 6.29
CA VAL A 40 -17.91 14.20 7.33
C VAL A 40 -17.37 12.80 7.08
N ILE A 41 -18.24 11.84 6.73
CA ILE A 41 -17.83 10.48 6.39
C ILE A 41 -16.92 10.49 5.14
N MET A 42 -17.24 11.29 4.13
CA MET A 42 -16.41 11.41 2.93
C MET A 42 -15.00 11.93 3.26
N VAL A 43 -14.89 12.94 4.10
CA VAL A 43 -13.58 13.44 4.56
C VAL A 43 -12.84 12.36 5.34
N CYS A 44 -13.50 11.66 6.26
CA CYS A 44 -12.88 10.56 7.01
C CYS A 44 -12.39 9.43 6.09
N LEU A 45 -13.16 9.06 5.07
CA LEU A 45 -12.74 8.05 4.08
C LEU A 45 -11.49 8.52 3.31
N LEU A 46 -11.46 9.75 2.85
CA LEU A 46 -10.29 10.30 2.17
C LEU A 46 -9.05 10.30 3.07
N LEU A 47 -9.21 10.61 4.37
CA LEU A 47 -8.12 10.55 5.34
C LEU A 47 -7.56 9.14 5.56
N VAL A 48 -8.35 8.09 5.34
CA VAL A 48 -7.92 6.69 5.50
C VAL A 48 -7.32 6.14 4.20
N ILE A 49 -7.79 6.57 3.04
CA ILE A 49 -7.34 6.06 1.73
C ILE A 49 -5.85 6.34 1.51
N GLN A 50 -5.37 7.55 1.79
CA GLN A 50 -3.97 7.91 1.53
C GLN A 50 -2.97 7.06 2.31
N PRO A 51 -3.06 6.91 3.65
CA PRO A 51 -2.17 6.00 4.36
C PRO A 51 -2.34 4.54 3.92
N GLY A 52 -3.53 4.14 3.48
CA GLY A 52 -3.76 2.81 2.91
C GLY A 52 -2.96 2.58 1.61
N ILE A 53 -2.92 3.56 0.72
CA ILE A 53 -2.10 3.53 -0.50
C ILE A 53 -0.61 3.41 -0.15
N LEU A 54 -0.11 4.27 0.74
CA LEU A 54 1.30 4.27 1.15
C LEU A 54 1.72 2.95 1.82
N LEU A 55 0.85 2.37 2.65
CA LEU A 55 1.11 1.07 3.27
C LEU A 55 1.13 -0.07 2.25
N TYR A 56 0.21 -0.05 1.28
CA TYR A 56 0.19 -1.03 0.20
C TYR A 56 1.48 -0.98 -0.62
N ASP A 57 1.87 0.20 -1.08
CA ASP A 57 3.12 0.40 -1.84
C ASP A 57 4.32 -0.09 -1.04
N ARG A 58 4.41 0.29 0.23
CA ARG A 58 5.48 -0.14 1.11
C ARG A 58 5.55 -1.66 1.24
N MET A 59 4.42 -2.34 1.45
CA MET A 59 4.39 -3.80 1.56
C MET A 59 4.86 -4.50 0.28
N VAL A 60 4.45 -4.00 -0.88
CA VAL A 60 4.89 -4.53 -2.18
C VAL A 60 6.38 -4.29 -2.38
N MET A 61 6.87 -3.08 -2.09
CA MET A 61 8.29 -2.74 -2.18
C MET A 61 9.14 -3.58 -1.22
N GLU A 62 8.72 -3.78 0.04
CA GLU A 62 9.41 -4.63 1.00
C GLU A 62 9.50 -6.09 0.52
N SER A 63 8.41 -6.63 -0.02
CA SER A 63 8.40 -8.00 -0.55
C SER A 63 9.30 -8.14 -1.78
N ALA A 64 9.27 -7.18 -2.70
CA ALA A 64 10.11 -7.17 -3.90
C ALA A 64 11.60 -7.03 -3.54
N ALA A 65 11.94 -6.16 -2.57
CA ALA A 65 13.29 -5.98 -2.08
C ALA A 65 13.82 -7.24 -1.37
N ALA A 66 12.99 -7.90 -0.55
CA ALA A 66 13.38 -9.14 0.14
C ALA A 66 13.67 -10.27 -0.84
N GLU A 67 12.84 -10.42 -1.88
CA GLU A 67 13.11 -11.41 -2.95
C GLU A 67 14.35 -11.04 -3.77
N GLY A 68 14.55 -9.76 -4.07
CA GLY A 68 15.76 -9.25 -4.72
C GLY A 68 17.01 -9.59 -3.91
N CYS A 69 17.00 -9.37 -2.59
CA CYS A 69 18.09 -9.76 -1.70
C CYS A 69 18.37 -11.27 -1.71
N ARG A 70 17.32 -12.10 -1.72
CA ARG A 70 17.50 -13.58 -1.79
C ARG A 70 18.22 -14.00 -3.05
N ILE A 71 17.84 -13.44 -4.22
CA ILE A 71 18.47 -13.77 -5.49
C ILE A 71 19.91 -13.24 -5.51
N LEU A 72 20.12 -12.03 -5.00
CA LEU A 72 21.45 -11.42 -4.93
C LEU A 72 22.40 -12.20 -4.02
N ALA A 73 21.89 -12.70 -2.89
CA ALA A 73 22.66 -13.55 -1.96
C ALA A 73 23.02 -14.94 -2.53
N THR A 74 22.27 -15.41 -3.50
CA THR A 74 22.52 -16.69 -4.20
C THR A 74 23.21 -16.54 -5.54
N ARG A 75 23.62 -15.33 -5.89
CA ARG A 75 24.32 -15.01 -7.14
C ARG A 75 25.68 -15.70 -7.14
N THR A 76 25.92 -16.60 -8.09
CA THR A 76 27.21 -17.26 -8.26
C THR A 76 28.08 -16.42 -9.19
N THR A 77 29.32 -16.12 -8.76
CA THR A 77 30.29 -15.30 -9.52
C THR A 77 30.62 -15.91 -10.91
N SER A 78 30.40 -17.21 -11.07
CA SER A 78 30.58 -17.90 -12.35
C SER A 78 29.51 -17.55 -13.40
N GLN A 79 28.36 -17.04 -12.97
CA GLN A 79 27.33 -16.50 -13.87
C GLN A 79 27.57 -15.00 -13.99
N GLN A 80 28.18 -14.58 -15.07
CA GLN A 80 28.36 -13.17 -15.47
C GLN A 80 27.01 -12.53 -15.80
N THR A 81 26.03 -12.65 -14.86
CA THR A 81 24.72 -12.09 -15.03
C THR A 81 24.80 -10.62 -14.66
N ASP A 82 24.46 -9.77 -15.61
CA ASP A 82 24.46 -8.32 -15.46
C ASP A 82 23.53 -7.88 -14.33
N ASP A 83 23.91 -6.85 -13.57
CA ASP A 83 23.07 -6.26 -12.53
C ASP A 83 21.71 -5.83 -13.06
N ALA A 84 21.62 -5.48 -14.34
CA ALA A 84 20.38 -5.20 -15.06
C ALA A 84 19.36 -6.38 -15.01
N TYR A 85 19.84 -7.62 -14.97
CA TYR A 85 18.95 -8.79 -14.84
C TYR A 85 18.23 -8.80 -13.47
N TYR A 86 18.98 -8.55 -12.41
CA TYR A 86 18.44 -8.53 -11.04
C TYR A 86 17.53 -7.32 -10.83
N GLU A 87 17.90 -6.16 -11.39
CA GLU A 87 17.05 -4.98 -11.36
C GLU A 87 15.73 -5.22 -12.10
N ASN A 88 15.77 -5.84 -13.28
CA ASN A 88 14.58 -6.18 -14.05
C ASN A 88 13.68 -7.18 -13.32
N PHE A 89 14.27 -8.14 -12.59
CA PHE A 89 13.51 -9.06 -11.76
C PHE A 89 12.74 -8.32 -10.67
N VAL A 90 13.41 -7.43 -9.92
CA VAL A 90 12.77 -6.61 -8.89
C VAL A 90 11.70 -5.71 -9.51
N ARG A 91 11.99 -5.09 -10.65
CA ARG A 91 11.05 -4.25 -11.40
C ARG A 91 9.80 -5.01 -11.83
N HIS A 92 9.95 -6.26 -12.26
CA HIS A 92 8.81 -7.10 -12.61
C HIS A 92 7.90 -7.39 -11.40
N ARG A 93 8.46 -7.56 -10.21
CA ARG A 93 7.70 -7.73 -8.96
C ARG A 93 6.94 -6.46 -8.58
N LEU A 94 7.52 -5.29 -8.83
CA LEU A 94 6.87 -4.00 -8.60
C LEU A 94 5.71 -3.73 -9.56
N GLY A 95 5.58 -4.48 -10.65
CA GLY A 95 4.47 -4.39 -11.60
C GLY A 95 3.09 -4.75 -11.01
N SER A 96 3.02 -5.21 -9.77
CA SER A 96 1.75 -5.37 -9.03
C SER A 96 1.19 -4.05 -8.49
N ILE A 97 1.99 -2.98 -8.48
CA ILE A 97 1.55 -1.64 -8.09
C ILE A 97 0.80 -0.99 -9.26
N PRO A 98 -0.41 -0.45 -9.04
CA PRO A 98 -1.20 0.17 -10.11
C PRO A 98 -0.49 1.36 -10.75
N GLU A 99 -0.62 1.50 -12.07
CA GLU A 99 -0.07 2.61 -12.87
C GLU A 99 -0.94 3.87 -12.71
N HIS A 100 -0.96 4.43 -11.50
CA HIS A 100 -1.70 5.65 -11.19
C HIS A 100 -0.81 6.58 -10.37
N GLU A 101 -0.85 7.87 -10.62
CA GLU A 101 0.04 8.87 -10.01
C GLU A 101 0.04 8.88 -8.48
N SER A 102 -1.07 8.45 -7.85
CA SER A 102 -1.17 8.33 -6.39
C SER A 102 -0.40 7.13 -5.83
N PHE A 103 -0.05 6.14 -6.67
CA PHE A 103 0.74 4.96 -6.31
C PHE A 103 2.16 5.07 -6.86
N HIS A 104 2.29 5.51 -8.11
CA HIS A 104 3.57 5.53 -8.80
C HIS A 104 3.52 6.49 -10.01
N ILE A 105 4.53 7.35 -10.14
CA ILE A 105 4.65 8.28 -11.26
C ILE A 105 5.22 7.55 -12.48
N HIS A 106 4.47 7.56 -13.59
CA HIS A 106 4.81 6.86 -14.82
C HIS A 106 5.34 7.77 -15.96
N VAL A 107 5.19 9.08 -15.86
CA VAL A 107 5.52 10.03 -16.93
C VAL A 107 6.73 10.88 -16.55
N PRO A 108 7.77 10.98 -17.40
CA PRO A 108 7.92 10.48 -18.78
C PRO A 108 8.38 9.01 -18.85
N ALA A 109 8.81 8.41 -17.75
CA ALA A 109 9.22 7.02 -17.65
C ALA A 109 8.92 6.51 -16.24
N CYS A 110 8.86 5.20 -16.08
CA CYS A 110 8.66 4.53 -14.79
C CYS A 110 9.75 4.95 -13.80
N ALA A 111 9.40 5.69 -12.76
CA ALA A 111 10.34 6.37 -11.86
C ALA A 111 10.82 5.48 -10.68
N TRP A 112 10.95 4.15 -10.89
CA TRP A 112 11.58 3.27 -9.92
C TRP A 112 13.10 3.48 -9.88
N ASP A 113 13.62 3.88 -8.73
CA ASP A 113 15.06 3.88 -8.46
C ASP A 113 15.37 2.64 -7.60
N ILE A 114 16.07 1.68 -8.21
CA ILE A 114 16.41 0.39 -7.60
C ILE A 114 17.93 0.34 -7.45
N LYS A 115 18.41 0.25 -6.22
CA LYS A 115 19.83 0.14 -5.90
C LYS A 115 20.10 -1.23 -5.30
N LEU A 116 20.94 -1.99 -5.99
CA LEU A 116 21.43 -3.29 -5.56
C LEU A 116 22.81 -3.12 -4.97
N ASN A 117 23.05 -3.67 -3.79
CA ASN A 117 24.34 -3.60 -3.13
C ASN A 117 24.72 -4.94 -2.52
N GLY A 118 25.95 -5.34 -2.73
CA GLY A 118 26.50 -6.61 -2.22
C GLY A 118 26.42 -7.75 -3.23
N SER A 119 27.02 -8.86 -2.86
CA SER A 119 27.09 -10.11 -3.62
C SER A 119 27.19 -11.29 -2.65
N GLU A 120 27.27 -12.50 -3.15
CA GLU A 120 27.50 -13.73 -2.36
C GLU A 120 28.76 -13.68 -1.48
N THR A 121 29.76 -12.89 -1.87
CA THR A 121 31.04 -12.75 -1.15
C THR A 121 31.04 -11.65 -0.09
N THR A 122 29.99 -10.82 -0.05
CA THR A 122 29.84 -9.78 0.97
C THR A 122 29.13 -10.32 2.21
N PRO A 123 29.39 -9.77 3.41
CA PRO A 123 28.76 -10.24 4.65
C PRO A 123 27.23 -9.95 4.69
N SER A 124 26.77 -9.01 3.90
CA SER A 124 25.36 -8.70 3.71
C SER A 124 25.07 -8.23 2.29
N VAL A 125 23.83 -8.39 1.87
CA VAL A 125 23.28 -7.83 0.63
C VAL A 125 22.12 -6.93 0.98
N SER A 126 22.00 -5.81 0.29
CA SER A 126 20.90 -4.88 0.47
C SER A 126 20.30 -4.44 -0.85
N VAL A 127 18.98 -4.31 -0.86
CA VAL A 127 18.20 -3.76 -1.98
C VAL A 127 17.42 -2.58 -1.47
N THR A 128 17.64 -1.43 -2.10
CA THR A 128 16.90 -0.19 -1.83
C THR A 128 16.03 0.13 -3.01
N ILE A 129 14.74 0.31 -2.76
CA ILE A 129 13.76 0.70 -3.77
C ILE A 129 13.20 2.06 -3.35
N THR A 130 13.22 3.02 -4.26
CA THR A 130 12.64 4.34 -4.06
C THR A 130 11.52 4.57 -5.07
N ASN A 131 10.35 4.94 -4.57
CA ASN A 131 9.16 5.29 -5.34
C ASN A 131 8.88 6.79 -5.22
N LYS A 132 8.43 7.40 -6.33
CA LYS A 132 7.90 8.76 -6.38
C LYS A 132 6.42 8.70 -6.66
N LEU A 133 5.62 9.37 -5.83
CA LEU A 133 4.17 9.41 -5.98
C LEU A 133 3.61 10.80 -5.65
N HIS A 134 2.44 11.12 -6.20
CA HIS A 134 1.67 12.31 -5.83
C HIS A 134 0.65 11.98 -4.76
N LEU A 135 0.69 12.76 -3.68
CA LEU A 135 -0.30 12.63 -2.61
C LEU A 135 -1.67 13.17 -3.07
N LEU A 136 -2.74 12.68 -2.46
CA LEU A 136 -4.06 13.25 -2.65
C LEU A 136 -4.09 14.71 -2.16
N PRO A 137 -4.91 15.60 -2.77
CA PRO A 137 -4.84 17.05 -2.55
C PRO A 137 -4.87 17.48 -1.08
N LEU A 138 -5.59 16.74 -0.23
CA LEU A 138 -5.68 17.03 1.19
C LEU A 138 -4.36 16.78 1.92
N PHE A 139 -3.65 15.71 1.56
CA PHE A 139 -2.35 15.34 2.13
C PHE A 139 -1.20 16.10 1.48
N ASP A 140 -1.31 16.41 0.20
CA ASP A 140 -0.33 17.17 -0.54
C ASP A 140 -0.10 18.54 0.11
N PHE A 141 -1.16 19.27 0.43
CA PHE A 141 -1.07 20.53 1.16
C PHE A 141 -0.37 20.36 2.51
N GLY A 142 -0.73 19.34 3.28
CA GLY A 142 -0.08 19.05 4.57
C GLY A 142 1.40 18.71 4.43
N ALA A 143 1.75 17.89 3.45
CA ALA A 143 3.13 17.50 3.18
C ALA A 143 3.98 18.67 2.67
N GLN A 144 3.40 19.57 1.88
CA GLN A 144 4.05 20.79 1.41
C GLN A 144 4.40 21.72 2.60
N VAL A 145 3.45 21.94 3.51
CA VAL A 145 3.69 22.75 4.72
C VAL A 145 4.73 22.11 5.63
N ALA A 146 4.77 20.77 5.70
CA ALA A 146 5.74 20.01 6.49
C ALA A 146 7.12 19.88 5.82
N GLY A 147 7.28 20.30 4.55
CA GLY A 147 8.53 20.17 3.80
C GLY A 147 8.92 18.72 3.47
N LEU A 148 7.93 17.84 3.28
CA LEU A 148 8.13 16.41 2.99
C LEU A 148 8.13 16.09 1.49
N LEU A 149 7.91 17.09 0.64
CA LEU A 149 7.92 16.94 -0.82
C LEU A 149 9.28 17.27 -1.39
N ASP A 150 9.64 16.57 -2.47
CA ASP A 150 10.81 16.85 -3.29
C ASP A 150 10.63 18.16 -4.09
N GLU A 151 11.69 18.66 -4.70
CA GLU A 151 11.67 19.86 -5.58
C GLU A 151 10.63 19.74 -6.71
N SER A 152 10.29 18.52 -7.13
CA SER A 152 9.25 18.22 -8.12
C SER A 152 7.83 18.20 -7.56
N GLY A 153 7.63 18.41 -6.25
CA GLY A 153 6.33 18.26 -5.58
C GLY A 153 5.89 16.80 -5.38
N ALA A 154 6.79 15.85 -5.54
CA ALA A 154 6.51 14.42 -5.32
C ALA A 154 6.91 13.99 -3.91
N PHE A 155 6.15 13.05 -3.35
CA PHE A 155 6.50 12.38 -2.11
C PHE A 155 7.42 11.20 -2.41
N LEU A 156 8.53 11.08 -1.66
CA LEU A 156 9.52 10.02 -1.81
C LEU A 156 9.25 8.92 -0.77
N LEU A 157 8.93 7.73 -1.24
CA LEU A 157 8.82 6.53 -0.43
C LEU A 157 10.02 5.63 -0.70
N SER A 158 10.89 5.43 0.30
CA SER A 158 12.07 4.58 0.18
C SER A 158 11.99 3.40 1.14
N VAL A 159 12.33 2.22 0.65
CA VAL A 159 12.39 0.97 1.40
C VAL A 159 13.74 0.33 1.17
N THR A 160 14.42 -0.04 2.24
CA THR A 160 15.69 -0.78 2.20
C THR A 160 15.53 -2.08 2.97
N VAL A 161 15.86 -3.19 2.33
CA VAL A 161 15.92 -4.51 2.96
C VAL A 161 17.37 -4.97 2.91
N GLU A 162 17.87 -5.45 4.03
CA GLU A 162 19.20 -6.00 4.16
C GLU A 162 19.11 -7.41 4.74
N ILE A 163 19.84 -8.36 4.13
CA ILE A 163 19.89 -9.75 4.56
C ILE A 163 21.36 -10.14 4.72
N PRO A 164 21.75 -10.76 5.85
CA PRO A 164 23.08 -11.29 6.02
C PRO A 164 23.31 -12.46 5.06
N THR A 165 24.47 -12.49 4.43
CA THR A 165 24.93 -13.60 3.61
C THR A 165 25.83 -14.51 4.44
N GLN A 166 26.07 -15.72 3.94
CA GLN A 166 27.02 -16.65 4.54
C GLN A 166 28.13 -16.96 3.53
N PRO A 167 29.06 -16.01 3.30
CA PRO A 167 30.09 -16.14 2.28
C PRO A 167 30.99 -17.37 2.48
N ASP A 168 31.19 -17.80 3.72
CA ASP A 168 31.98 -19.00 4.05
C ASP A 168 31.38 -20.28 3.49
N TRP A 169 30.08 -20.36 3.34
CA TRP A 169 29.41 -21.50 2.72
C TRP A 169 29.67 -21.58 1.22
N VAL A 170 29.81 -20.45 0.56
CA VAL A 170 30.06 -20.38 -0.88
C VAL A 170 31.56 -20.51 -1.16
N SER A 171 32.40 -19.83 -0.38
CA SER A 171 33.86 -19.79 -0.60
C SER A 171 34.57 -21.08 -0.25
N ASN A 172 34.08 -21.82 0.75
CA ASN A 172 34.71 -23.08 1.22
C ASN A 172 34.22 -24.32 0.49
N GLN A 173 33.31 -24.18 -0.48
CA GLN A 173 32.70 -25.34 -1.13
C GLN A 173 32.97 -25.40 -2.63
N GLU A 174 34.21 -25.69 -3.03
CA GLU A 174 34.44 -26.35 -4.31
C GLU A 174 33.63 -27.67 -4.42
N LEU A 175 33.39 -28.33 -3.29
CA LEU A 175 32.58 -29.54 -3.15
C LEU A 175 31.06 -29.26 -3.10
N GLY A 176 30.64 -28.16 -2.52
CA GLY A 176 29.20 -27.81 -2.32
C GLY A 176 28.42 -27.54 -3.58
N MET A 177 29.08 -27.06 -4.62
CA MET A 177 28.49 -26.82 -5.95
C MET A 177 28.58 -28.05 -6.86
N ASN A 178 29.23 -29.13 -6.43
CA ASN A 178 29.35 -30.35 -7.19
C ASN A 178 28.53 -31.50 -6.56
N PRO A 179 27.29 -31.78 -7.08
CA PRO A 179 26.45 -32.85 -6.55
C PRO A 179 27.13 -34.24 -6.52
N ARG A 180 28.08 -34.48 -7.43
CA ARG A 180 28.85 -35.74 -7.43
C ARG A 180 29.79 -35.83 -6.27
N GLY A 181 30.43 -34.73 -5.84
CA GLY A 181 31.28 -34.71 -4.66
C GLY A 181 30.52 -35.01 -3.37
N TRP A 182 29.27 -34.66 -3.28
CA TRP A 182 28.42 -35.00 -2.14
C TRP A 182 28.19 -36.50 -2.01
N VAL A 183 27.93 -37.17 -3.13
CA VAL A 183 27.69 -38.63 -3.15
C VAL A 183 28.98 -39.41 -2.81
N GLU A 184 30.13 -38.90 -3.21
CA GLU A 184 31.42 -39.54 -2.92
C GLU A 184 31.82 -39.42 -1.44
N GLN A 185 31.39 -38.35 -0.77
CA GLN A 185 31.69 -38.13 0.67
C GLN A 185 30.87 -39.06 1.59
N TRP A 186 29.80 -39.69 1.08
CA TRP A 186 28.94 -40.61 1.80
C TRP A 186 29.22 -42.10 1.52
N LYS A 187 30.23 -42.40 0.72
CA LYS A 187 30.74 -43.75 0.46
C LYS A 187 31.92 -44.07 1.36
#